data_8e9cb85ea3afc26c59ddf68dfcf9d8a2
#
_entry.id   8e9cb85ea3afc26c59ddf68dfcf9d8a2
#
_cell.length_a   1.000
_cell.length_b   1.000
_cell.length_c   1.000
_cell.angle_alpha   90.00
_cell.angle_beta   90.00
_cell.angle_gamma   90.00
#
_symmetry.space_group_name_H-M   'P 1'
#
loop_
_entity.id
_entity.type
_entity.pdbx_description
1 polymer ?
#
loop_
_entity_poly.entity_id
_entity_poly.type
_entity_poly.pdbx_seq_one_letter_code
_entity_poly.pdbx_strand_id
1 'polypeptide(L)'
;AEWTATIHDQIAAAWPEMPEGVTDRPADVWEPLLAVADAAGGHWPERARAACVALIKAASEGDQASLGVKLLTDLRDRVFCGVDRMPTAAILEVLLQLDDAPWSDMSEDGQSSKPLTARALSKLLSQYVRPDNTPIKPRGIRVGATTPKGYYAEDLTDAWARYCPPDPQKSATAATSATPQVNLGESVAEGPFESRHMFAETDTRPLRSVG
;
A
#
# COMPACT_ATOMS: atom_id res chain seq x y z
N ALA A 1 -14.36 -43.35 10.60
CA ALA A 1 -15.82 -43.15 10.59
C ALA A 1 -16.49 -43.58 11.90
N GLU A 2 -16.09 -44.70 12.52
CA GLU A 2 -16.71 -45.17 13.77
C GLU A 2 -16.40 -44.27 14.98
N TRP A 3 -15.17 -43.85 15.16
CA TRP A 3 -14.76 -43.01 16.29
C TRP A 3 -15.51 -41.66 16.31
N THR A 4 -15.65 -40.99 15.15
CA THR A 4 -16.37 -39.72 15.05
C THR A 4 -17.86 -39.83 15.38
N ALA A 5 -18.50 -40.94 15.03
CA ALA A 5 -19.89 -41.19 15.38
C ALA A 5 -20.10 -41.39 16.89
N THR A 6 -19.11 -42.03 17.58
CA THR A 6 -19.18 -42.31 19.02
C THR A 6 -19.03 -41.07 19.90
N ILE A 7 -18.31 -40.04 19.43
CA ILE A 7 -18.01 -38.85 20.22
C ILE A 7 -18.69 -37.58 19.70
N HIS A 8 -19.53 -37.68 18.66
CA HIS A 8 -20.20 -36.52 18.04
C HIS A 8 -20.93 -35.65 19.05
N ASP A 9 -21.77 -36.25 19.91
CA ASP A 9 -22.53 -35.51 20.90
C ASP A 9 -21.65 -34.92 22.00
N GLN A 10 -20.56 -35.59 22.34
CA GLN A 10 -19.57 -35.10 23.28
C GLN A 10 -18.85 -33.87 22.72
N ILE A 11 -18.45 -33.90 21.45
CA ILE A 11 -17.79 -32.76 20.80
C ILE A 11 -18.76 -31.59 20.64
N ALA A 12 -20.00 -31.86 20.26
CA ALA A 12 -21.02 -30.83 20.06
C ALA A 12 -21.41 -30.09 21.37
N ALA A 13 -21.20 -30.73 22.52
CA ALA A 13 -21.47 -30.13 23.84
C ALA A 13 -20.17 -29.62 24.53
N ALA A 14 -19.02 -29.75 23.90
CA ALA A 14 -17.73 -29.40 24.52
C ALA A 14 -17.50 -27.90 24.48
N TRP A 15 -16.97 -27.38 25.60
CA TRP A 15 -16.44 -26.03 25.72
C TRP A 15 -14.96 -26.13 26.09
N PRO A 16 -14.07 -26.22 25.11
CA PRO A 16 -12.63 -26.37 25.38
C PRO A 16 -12.05 -25.09 26.00
N GLU A 17 -11.08 -25.25 26.89
CA GLU A 17 -10.33 -24.13 27.45
C GLU A 17 -9.48 -23.50 26.37
N MET A 18 -9.71 -22.21 26.09
CA MET A 18 -8.95 -21.44 25.13
C MET A 18 -7.57 -21.06 25.67
N PRO A 19 -6.53 -21.07 24.83
CA PRO A 19 -5.24 -20.50 25.21
C PRO A 19 -5.33 -19.01 25.54
N GLU A 20 -4.47 -18.53 26.44
CA GLU A 20 -4.42 -17.12 26.82
C GLU A 20 -4.16 -16.23 25.60
N GLY A 21 -4.97 -15.16 25.48
CA GLY A 21 -4.87 -14.20 24.37
C GLY A 21 -5.61 -14.62 23.09
N VAL A 22 -6.30 -15.78 23.08
CA VAL A 22 -7.17 -16.20 21.98
C VAL A 22 -8.60 -15.82 22.32
N THR A 23 -9.10 -14.75 21.69
CA THR A 23 -10.44 -14.18 21.90
C THR A 23 -11.12 -13.92 20.57
N ASP A 24 -12.40 -13.57 20.61
CA ASP A 24 -13.19 -13.15 19.46
C ASP A 24 -13.18 -14.16 18.29
N ARG A 25 -13.13 -13.67 17.08
CA ARG A 25 -13.17 -14.47 15.85
C ARG A 25 -12.16 -15.63 15.78
N PRO A 26 -10.89 -15.45 16.18
CA PRO A 26 -9.97 -16.58 16.33
C PRO A 26 -10.46 -17.66 17.28
N ALA A 27 -11.09 -17.31 18.41
CA ALA A 27 -11.64 -18.29 19.34
C ALA A 27 -12.74 -19.12 18.70
N ASP A 28 -13.68 -18.49 17.97
CA ASP A 28 -14.77 -19.17 17.26
C ASP A 28 -14.26 -20.23 16.27
N VAL A 29 -13.13 -19.93 15.59
CA VAL A 29 -12.53 -20.85 14.62
C VAL A 29 -11.81 -22.01 15.31
N TRP A 30 -11.15 -21.77 16.44
CA TRP A 30 -10.34 -22.76 17.12
C TRP A 30 -11.14 -23.62 18.11
N GLU A 31 -12.30 -23.17 18.59
CA GLU A 31 -13.13 -23.91 19.53
C GLU A 31 -13.44 -25.34 19.06
N PRO A 32 -13.99 -25.58 17.85
CA PRO A 32 -14.29 -26.94 17.41
C PRO A 32 -13.03 -27.80 17.22
N LEU A 33 -11.89 -27.16 16.83
CA LEU A 33 -10.63 -27.89 16.66
C LEU A 33 -10.05 -28.35 17.99
N LEU A 34 -10.12 -27.51 19.02
CA LEU A 34 -9.69 -27.84 20.37
C LEU A 34 -10.62 -28.89 21.02
N ALA A 35 -11.93 -28.79 20.78
CA ALA A 35 -12.88 -29.81 21.25
C ALA A 35 -12.55 -31.20 20.68
N VAL A 36 -12.22 -31.30 19.41
CA VAL A 36 -11.78 -32.55 18.78
C VAL A 36 -10.46 -33.04 19.37
N ALA A 37 -9.50 -32.15 19.59
CA ALA A 37 -8.22 -32.51 20.18
C ALA A 37 -8.37 -33.02 21.62
N ASP A 38 -9.23 -32.37 22.43
CA ASP A 38 -9.52 -32.79 23.82
C ASP A 38 -10.18 -34.14 23.83
N ALA A 39 -11.16 -34.42 22.94
CA ALA A 39 -11.81 -35.71 22.80
C ALA A 39 -10.85 -36.83 22.33
N ALA A 40 -9.86 -36.50 21.51
CA ALA A 40 -8.83 -37.44 21.08
C ALA A 40 -7.84 -37.82 22.20
N GLY A 41 -7.61 -36.92 23.17
CA GLY A 41 -6.76 -37.14 24.32
C GLY A 41 -5.28 -37.32 24.01
N GLY A 42 -4.54 -37.89 24.98
CA GLY A 42 -3.10 -38.08 24.82
C GLY A 42 -2.34 -36.78 24.67
N HIS A 43 -1.53 -36.66 23.63
CA HIS A 43 -0.73 -35.46 23.34
C HIS A 43 -1.45 -34.42 22.46
N TRP A 44 -2.64 -34.73 21.96
CA TRP A 44 -3.36 -33.85 21.01
C TRP A 44 -3.82 -32.53 21.62
N PRO A 45 -4.35 -32.47 22.84
CA PRO A 45 -4.78 -31.22 23.47
C PRO A 45 -3.69 -30.18 23.56
N GLU A 46 -2.50 -30.58 24.03
CA GLU A 46 -1.37 -29.66 24.15
C GLU A 46 -0.85 -29.19 22.79
N ARG A 47 -0.72 -30.12 21.84
CA ARG A 47 -0.27 -29.79 20.49
C ARG A 47 -1.22 -28.84 19.75
N ALA A 48 -2.52 -29.05 19.90
CA ALA A 48 -3.53 -28.19 19.28
C ALA A 48 -3.49 -26.78 19.85
N ARG A 49 -3.36 -26.63 21.18
CA ARG A 49 -3.22 -25.33 21.84
C ARG A 49 -1.94 -24.62 21.44
N ALA A 50 -0.82 -25.33 21.38
CA ALA A 50 0.45 -24.77 20.89
C ALA A 50 0.38 -24.33 19.43
N ALA A 51 -0.27 -25.12 18.57
CA ALA A 51 -0.49 -24.76 17.16
C ALA A 51 -1.42 -23.55 17.03
N CYS A 52 -2.49 -23.47 17.81
CA CYS A 52 -3.40 -22.33 17.86
C CYS A 52 -2.64 -21.03 18.12
N VAL A 53 -1.85 -20.97 19.20
CA VAL A 53 -1.05 -19.79 19.56
C VAL A 53 -0.05 -19.44 18.47
N ALA A 54 0.66 -20.44 17.92
CA ALA A 54 1.68 -20.21 16.89
C ALA A 54 1.08 -19.66 15.59
N LEU A 55 -0.07 -20.20 15.15
CA LEU A 55 -0.73 -19.77 13.92
C LEU A 55 -1.37 -18.38 14.04
N ILE A 56 -1.99 -18.07 15.18
CA ILE A 56 -2.55 -16.73 15.43
C ILE A 56 -1.41 -15.69 15.46
N LYS A 57 -0.30 -16.01 16.11
CA LYS A 57 0.87 -15.14 16.11
C LYS A 57 1.42 -14.93 14.70
N ALA A 58 1.57 -15.99 13.91
CA ALA A 58 2.06 -15.90 12.54
C ALA A 58 1.10 -15.06 11.63
N ALA A 59 -0.21 -15.22 11.81
CA ALA A 59 -1.20 -14.41 11.10
C ALA A 59 -1.08 -12.92 11.45
N SER A 60 -0.99 -12.59 12.74
CA SER A 60 -0.79 -11.22 13.21
C SER A 60 0.52 -10.59 12.69
N GLU A 61 1.61 -11.36 12.63
CA GLU A 61 2.88 -10.91 12.06
C GLU A 61 2.76 -10.67 10.54
N GLY A 62 2.03 -11.51 9.82
CA GLY A 62 1.72 -11.35 8.39
C GLY A 62 0.89 -10.10 8.10
N ASP A 63 -0.11 -9.83 8.89
CA ASP A 63 -0.95 -8.63 8.77
C ASP A 63 -0.16 -7.35 9.05
N GLN A 64 0.73 -7.36 10.04
CA GLN A 64 1.61 -6.23 10.32
C GLN A 64 2.60 -5.97 9.19
N ALA A 65 3.15 -7.01 8.57
CA ALA A 65 4.04 -6.88 7.41
C ALA A 65 3.28 -6.29 6.20
N SER A 66 2.06 -6.75 5.94
CA SER A 66 1.18 -6.21 4.89
C SER A 66 0.84 -4.72 5.13
N LEU A 67 0.51 -4.36 6.38
CA LEU A 67 0.23 -2.98 6.78
C LEU A 67 1.46 -2.07 6.63
N GLY A 68 2.65 -2.58 6.94
CA GLY A 68 3.90 -1.87 6.76
C GLY A 68 4.22 -1.60 5.28
N VAL A 69 3.99 -2.56 4.39
CA VAL A 69 4.16 -2.38 2.94
C VAL A 69 3.16 -1.36 2.39
N LYS A 70 1.88 -1.42 2.84
CA LYS A 70 0.88 -0.41 2.46
C LYS A 70 1.30 0.98 2.93
N LEU A 71 1.80 1.11 4.15
CA LEU A 71 2.33 2.38 4.66
C LEU A 71 3.47 2.91 3.78
N LEU A 72 4.44 2.08 3.43
CA LEU A 72 5.55 2.47 2.55
C LEU A 72 5.04 2.95 1.18
N THR A 73 4.05 2.27 0.61
CA THR A 73 3.43 2.66 -0.66
C THR A 73 2.73 4.02 -0.56
N ASP A 74 1.90 4.22 0.47
CA ASP A 74 1.20 5.49 0.68
C ASP A 74 2.17 6.64 0.97
N LEU A 75 3.26 6.37 1.72
CA LEU A 75 4.32 7.36 1.94
C LEU A 75 4.98 7.76 0.62
N ARG A 76 5.31 6.81 -0.25
CA ARG A 76 5.93 7.09 -1.55
C ARG A 76 5.02 7.88 -2.47
N ASP A 77 3.77 7.41 -2.62
CA ASP A 77 2.87 7.86 -3.68
C ASP A 77 2.02 9.07 -3.28
N ARG A 78 1.80 9.30 -1.96
CA ARG A 78 0.91 10.34 -1.46
C ARG A 78 1.62 11.39 -0.59
N VAL A 79 2.62 11.00 0.18
CA VAL A 79 3.28 11.89 1.14
C VAL A 79 4.55 12.51 0.58
N PHE A 80 5.46 11.70 0.06
CA PHE A 80 6.76 12.15 -0.46
C PHE A 80 6.79 12.42 -1.97
N CYS A 81 5.62 12.61 -2.59
CA CYS A 81 5.52 12.97 -4.01
C CYS A 81 6.10 14.37 -4.24
N GLY A 82 7.38 14.43 -4.63
CA GLY A 82 8.11 15.69 -4.86
C GLY A 82 8.59 16.43 -3.60
N VAL A 83 8.58 15.77 -2.44
CA VAL A 83 9.02 16.34 -1.16
C VAL A 83 10.12 15.48 -0.54
N ASP A 84 11.27 16.10 -0.19
CA ASP A 84 12.42 15.38 0.35
C ASP A 84 12.30 15.04 1.84
N ARG A 85 11.51 15.79 2.59
CA ARG A 85 11.37 15.64 4.04
C ARG A 85 10.05 16.21 4.53
N MET A 86 9.45 15.55 5.53
CA MET A 86 8.18 16.00 6.10
C MET A 86 8.11 15.73 7.61
N PRO A 87 7.62 16.70 8.42
CA PRO A 87 7.37 16.51 9.85
C PRO A 87 6.35 15.38 10.08
N THR A 88 6.52 14.62 11.16
CA THR A 88 5.62 13.50 11.51
C THR A 88 4.15 13.93 11.60
N ALA A 89 3.88 15.12 12.12
CA ALA A 89 2.52 15.65 12.22
C ALA A 89 1.87 15.83 10.83
N ALA A 90 2.60 16.41 9.88
CA ALA A 90 2.11 16.60 8.51
C ALA A 90 1.94 15.25 7.76
N ILE A 91 2.84 14.29 7.99
CA ILE A 91 2.68 12.93 7.45
C ILE A 91 1.38 12.30 7.95
N LEU A 92 1.11 12.37 9.25
CA LEU A 92 -0.12 11.83 9.83
C LEU A 92 -1.36 12.53 9.28
N GLU A 93 -1.33 13.85 9.12
CA GLU A 93 -2.43 14.61 8.55
C GLU A 93 -2.78 14.12 7.14
N VAL A 94 -1.78 13.93 6.27
CA VAL A 94 -1.99 13.39 4.93
C VAL A 94 -2.52 11.95 4.97
N LEU A 95 -1.92 11.08 5.78
CA LEU A 95 -2.32 9.66 5.85
C LEU A 95 -3.75 9.50 6.39
N LEU A 96 -4.15 10.27 7.39
CA LEU A 96 -5.49 10.20 7.99
C LEU A 96 -6.60 10.72 7.07
N GLN A 97 -6.26 11.47 6.01
CA GLN A 97 -7.19 11.94 4.98
C GLN A 97 -7.39 10.94 3.83
N LEU A 98 -6.68 9.82 3.83
CA LEU A 98 -6.83 8.79 2.79
C LEU A 98 -8.03 7.89 3.10
N ASP A 99 -9.12 8.04 2.34
CA ASP A 99 -10.35 7.26 2.52
C ASP A 99 -10.19 5.78 2.16
N ASP A 100 -9.25 5.47 1.28
CA ASP A 100 -8.93 4.12 0.79
C ASP A 100 -7.88 3.38 1.65
N ALA A 101 -7.52 3.94 2.81
CA ALA A 101 -6.47 3.43 3.65
C ALA A 101 -6.92 3.25 5.12
N PRO A 102 -6.37 2.30 5.87
CA PRO A 102 -6.81 1.99 7.23
C PRO A 102 -6.31 2.97 8.29
N TRP A 103 -5.68 4.09 7.91
CA TRP A 103 -4.96 4.96 8.85
C TRP A 103 -5.87 5.74 9.79
N SER A 104 -7.11 6.00 9.39
CA SER A 104 -8.13 6.64 10.24
C SER A 104 -8.72 5.68 11.27
N ASP A 105 -8.69 4.38 11.00
CA ASP A 105 -9.16 3.34 11.89
C ASP A 105 -8.27 2.10 11.83
N MET A 106 -7.32 2.02 12.73
CA MET A 106 -6.39 0.90 12.90
C MET A 106 -6.81 -0.04 14.03
N SER A 107 -8.10 -0.16 14.30
CA SER A 107 -8.62 -1.03 15.33
C SER A 107 -8.46 -2.50 14.93
N GLU A 108 -7.77 -3.27 15.76
CA GLU A 108 -7.71 -4.74 15.63
C GLU A 108 -9.01 -5.39 16.10
N ASP A 109 -9.79 -4.71 16.94
CA ASP A 109 -10.96 -5.27 17.62
C ASP A 109 -12.31 -4.81 17.03
N GLY A 110 -12.32 -3.92 16.04
CA GLY A 110 -13.54 -3.38 15.42
C GLY A 110 -14.47 -2.59 16.38
N GLN A 111 -14.08 -2.43 17.65
CA GLN A 111 -14.90 -1.76 18.66
C GLN A 111 -14.45 -0.36 19.05
N SER A 112 -13.23 0.00 18.73
CA SER A 112 -12.67 1.32 19.05
C SER A 112 -11.90 1.87 17.88
N SER A 113 -12.43 2.87 17.18
CA SER A 113 -11.70 3.58 16.16
C SER A 113 -10.43 4.20 16.74
N LYS A 114 -9.27 3.74 16.29
CA LYS A 114 -7.96 4.23 16.75
C LYS A 114 -7.17 4.72 15.54
N PRO A 115 -7.05 6.03 15.35
CA PRO A 115 -6.27 6.57 14.24
C PRO A 115 -4.79 6.28 14.41
N LEU A 116 -4.07 6.24 13.28
CA LEU A 116 -2.62 6.09 13.26
C LEU A 116 -1.95 7.18 14.08
N THR A 117 -1.16 6.78 15.07
CA THR A 117 -0.40 7.70 15.94
C THR A 117 1.06 7.80 15.50
N ALA A 118 1.77 8.85 15.92
CA ALA A 118 3.20 9.01 15.70
C ALA A 118 4.02 7.81 16.24
N ARG A 119 3.58 7.21 17.34
CA ARG A 119 4.21 6.01 17.93
C ARG A 119 3.98 4.78 17.05
N ALA A 120 2.75 4.56 16.58
CA ALA A 120 2.43 3.45 15.69
C ALA A 120 3.14 3.59 14.34
N LEU A 121 3.16 4.78 13.74
CA LEU A 121 3.94 5.09 12.54
C LEU A 121 5.43 4.75 12.74
N SER A 122 6.03 5.19 13.84
CA SER A 122 7.43 4.91 14.15
C SER A 122 7.68 3.40 14.36
N LYS A 123 6.75 2.68 14.99
CA LYS A 123 6.83 1.23 15.19
C LYS A 123 6.81 0.49 13.85
N LEU A 124 5.89 0.82 12.96
CA LEU A 124 5.79 0.23 11.62
C LEU A 124 7.05 0.51 10.78
N LEU A 125 7.53 1.76 10.75
CA LEU A 125 8.70 2.11 9.97
C LEU A 125 10.00 1.55 10.54
N SER A 126 10.09 1.31 11.85
CA SER A 126 11.30 0.73 12.47
C SER A 126 11.55 -0.73 12.10
N GLN A 127 10.59 -1.41 11.48
CA GLN A 127 10.77 -2.76 10.91
C GLN A 127 11.61 -2.74 9.62
N TYR A 128 11.78 -1.58 9.01
CA TYR A 128 12.55 -1.37 7.79
C TYR A 128 13.86 -0.66 8.11
N VAL A 129 14.82 -0.85 7.23
CA VAL A 129 16.16 -0.26 7.38
C VAL A 129 16.42 0.80 6.32
N ARG A 130 17.29 1.73 6.66
CA ARG A 130 17.87 2.72 5.75
C ARG A 130 18.95 2.07 4.88
N PRO A 131 19.49 2.80 3.88
CA PRO A 131 20.65 2.34 3.10
C PRO A 131 21.89 1.99 3.95
N ASP A 132 22.04 2.62 5.11
CA ASP A 132 23.11 2.34 6.08
C ASP A 132 22.84 1.15 7.02
N ASN A 133 21.77 0.39 6.75
CA ASN A 133 21.29 -0.76 7.53
C ASN A 133 20.86 -0.42 8.98
N THR A 134 20.54 0.84 9.27
CA THR A 134 19.95 1.25 10.54
C THR A 134 18.43 1.32 10.45
N PRO A 135 17.68 1.04 11.53
CA PRO A 135 16.21 1.16 11.51
C PRO A 135 15.75 2.57 11.15
N ILE A 136 14.67 2.65 10.36
CA ILE A 136 14.05 3.94 10.01
C ILE A 136 13.40 4.53 11.24
N LYS A 137 13.91 5.70 11.67
CA LYS A 137 13.44 6.45 12.86
C LYS A 137 13.27 7.93 12.53
N PRO A 138 12.35 8.63 13.22
CA PRO A 138 12.16 10.07 13.01
C PRO A 138 13.39 10.86 13.45
N ARG A 139 13.83 11.79 12.59
CA ARG A 139 14.94 12.73 12.82
C ARG A 139 14.42 14.16 12.97
N GLY A 140 15.24 15.08 13.49
CA GLY A 140 14.90 16.50 13.52
C GLY A 140 14.90 17.10 12.12
N ILE A 141 13.83 17.81 11.79
CA ILE A 141 13.70 18.55 10.52
C ILE A 141 13.60 20.03 10.85
N ARG A 142 14.49 20.83 10.30
CA ARG A 142 14.43 22.28 10.50
C ARG A 142 13.30 22.89 9.67
N VAL A 143 12.32 23.46 10.31
CA VAL A 143 11.20 24.20 9.71
C VAL A 143 11.16 25.59 10.32
N GLY A 144 11.70 26.58 9.62
CA GLY A 144 11.84 27.92 10.15
C GLY A 144 12.66 27.97 11.45
N ALA A 145 12.06 28.44 12.53
CA ALA A 145 12.69 28.55 13.85
C ALA A 145 12.56 27.27 14.70
N THR A 146 11.81 26.22 14.24
CA THR A 146 11.55 25.01 15.00
C THR A 146 12.23 23.79 14.37
N THR A 147 12.42 22.73 15.19
CA THR A 147 13.02 21.48 14.71
C THR A 147 12.13 20.30 15.12
N PRO A 148 10.94 20.15 14.50
CA PRO A 148 10.07 19.00 14.75
C PRO A 148 10.72 17.69 14.32
N LYS A 149 10.24 16.58 14.89
CA LYS A 149 10.60 15.23 14.43
C LYS A 149 9.86 14.91 13.14
N GLY A 150 10.55 14.23 12.21
CA GLY A 150 9.96 13.82 10.94
C GLY A 150 10.85 12.82 10.20
N TYR A 151 10.53 12.57 8.94
CA TYR A 151 11.20 11.59 8.10
C TYR A 151 11.71 12.23 6.81
N TYR A 152 12.75 11.64 6.25
CA TYR A 152 13.37 12.04 5.00
C TYR A 152 13.11 10.97 3.94
N ALA A 153 12.82 11.37 2.70
CA ALA A 153 12.61 10.46 1.59
C ALA A 153 13.83 9.55 1.34
N GLU A 154 15.04 10.10 1.50
CA GLU A 154 16.31 9.35 1.37
C GLU A 154 16.40 8.14 2.31
N ASP A 155 15.83 8.24 3.53
CA ASP A 155 15.82 7.15 4.50
C ASP A 155 14.91 5.98 4.08
N LEU A 156 13.96 6.22 3.18
CA LEU A 156 12.93 5.28 2.73
C LEU A 156 13.26 4.64 1.39
N THR A 157 14.26 5.15 0.66
CA THR A 157 14.56 4.72 -0.72
C THR A 157 14.84 3.23 -0.85
N ASP A 158 15.61 2.66 0.07
CA ASP A 158 15.95 1.24 0.07
C ASP A 158 14.70 0.37 0.37
N ALA A 159 13.89 0.80 1.36
CA ALA A 159 12.63 0.13 1.68
C ALA A 159 11.65 0.19 0.50
N TRP A 160 11.53 1.31 -0.18
CA TRP A 160 10.70 1.43 -1.38
C TRP A 160 11.17 0.54 -2.52
N ALA A 161 12.48 0.49 -2.78
CA ALA A 161 13.04 -0.37 -3.83
C ALA A 161 12.78 -1.86 -3.57
N ARG A 162 12.84 -2.29 -2.31
CA ARG A 162 12.66 -3.72 -1.94
C ARG A 162 11.21 -4.14 -1.83
N TYR A 163 10.35 -3.31 -1.22
CA TYR A 163 8.99 -3.70 -0.83
C TYR A 163 7.89 -3.06 -1.69
N CYS A 164 8.20 -1.99 -2.42
CA CYS A 164 7.25 -1.27 -3.26
C CYS A 164 7.81 -1.12 -4.68
N PRO A 165 8.10 -2.20 -5.42
CA PRO A 165 8.57 -2.09 -6.78
C PRO A 165 7.56 -1.32 -7.63
N PRO A 166 8.00 -0.51 -8.61
CA PRO A 166 7.10 0.18 -9.52
C PRO A 166 6.23 -0.85 -10.24
N ASP A 167 4.93 -0.57 -10.32
CA ASP A 167 3.99 -1.40 -11.06
C ASP A 167 4.40 -1.38 -12.55
N PRO A 168 4.76 -2.53 -13.15
CA PRO A 168 5.18 -2.59 -14.54
C PRO A 168 4.12 -2.08 -15.51
N GLN A 169 2.84 -2.13 -15.15
CA GLN A 169 1.75 -1.61 -15.97
C GLN A 169 1.66 -0.08 -15.93
N LYS A 170 1.95 0.56 -14.81
CA LYS A 170 2.00 2.04 -14.72
C LYS A 170 3.20 2.63 -15.45
N SER A 171 4.32 1.89 -15.50
CA SER A 171 5.52 2.32 -16.25
C SER A 171 5.31 2.23 -17.77
N ALA A 172 4.52 1.29 -18.27
CA ALA A 172 4.22 1.13 -19.69
C ALA A 172 3.36 2.28 -20.25
N THR A 173 2.48 2.87 -19.45
CA THR A 173 1.61 3.98 -19.90
C THR A 173 2.38 5.30 -20.06
N ALA A 174 3.46 5.49 -19.31
CA ALA A 174 4.31 6.67 -19.45
C ALA A 174 5.27 6.59 -20.66
N ALA A 175 5.58 5.40 -21.16
CA ALA A 175 6.49 5.19 -22.29
C ALA A 175 5.79 5.32 -23.67
N THR A 176 4.46 5.31 -23.74
CA THR A 176 3.71 5.34 -25.00
C THR A 176 3.45 6.76 -25.52
N SER A 177 3.90 7.80 -24.83
CA SER A 177 3.72 9.21 -25.25
C SER A 177 4.88 9.77 -26.06
N ALA A 178 5.91 8.98 -26.36
CA ALA A 178 7.01 9.39 -27.24
C ALA A 178 7.04 8.53 -28.49
N THR A 179 6.10 8.75 -29.42
CA THR A 179 6.24 8.29 -30.80
C THR A 179 7.15 9.29 -31.50
N PRO A 180 8.35 8.90 -31.97
CA PRO A 180 9.10 9.75 -32.86
C PRO A 180 8.36 9.75 -34.20
N GLN A 181 7.93 10.92 -34.65
CA GLN A 181 7.54 11.11 -36.04
C GLN A 181 8.77 10.86 -36.90
N VAL A 182 8.79 9.71 -37.54
CA VAL A 182 9.72 9.42 -38.63
C VAL A 182 9.27 10.21 -39.83
N ASN A 183 9.99 11.30 -40.10
CA ASN A 183 9.87 12.09 -41.29
C ASN A 183 10.53 11.27 -42.43
N LEU A 184 9.73 10.48 -43.16
CA LEU A 184 10.14 9.86 -44.42
C LEU A 184 10.08 10.91 -45.49
N GLY A 185 11.21 11.61 -45.68
CA GLY A 185 11.52 12.31 -46.88
C GLY A 185 11.81 11.30 -47.99
N GLU A 186 10.88 11.10 -48.87
CA GLU A 186 11.12 10.38 -50.14
C GLU A 186 11.06 11.39 -51.27
N SER A 187 12.26 11.65 -51.75
CA SER A 187 12.56 12.33 -53.02
C SER A 187 12.28 11.34 -54.14
N VAL A 188 11.35 11.65 -55.03
CA VAL A 188 11.35 11.12 -56.40
C VAL A 188 10.99 12.25 -57.35
N ALA A 189 11.96 12.55 -58.18
CA ALA A 189 11.86 13.41 -59.38
C ALA A 189 10.99 12.72 -60.45
N GLU A 190 10.25 13.48 -61.20
CA GLU A 190 10.15 13.51 -62.66
C GLU A 190 8.88 14.19 -63.13
N GLY A 191 8.95 15.29 -63.78
CA GLY A 191 8.73 15.54 -65.14
C GLY A 191 7.40 16.28 -65.51
N PRO A 192 7.37 17.13 -66.50
CA PRO A 192 6.46 18.27 -66.57
C PRO A 192 5.23 17.95 -67.41
N PHE A 193 4.08 18.50 -67.01
CA PHE A 193 2.98 18.71 -67.97
C PHE A 193 2.31 20.06 -67.78
N GLU A 194 2.45 20.83 -68.84
CA GLU A 194 1.88 22.14 -69.16
C GLU A 194 0.36 22.09 -69.26
N SER A 195 -0.34 23.12 -68.81
CA SER A 195 -1.37 23.90 -69.51
C SER A 195 -2.25 24.70 -68.55
N ARG A 196 -2.03 25.96 -68.52
CA ARG A 196 -2.95 27.06 -69.04
C ARG A 196 -4.36 27.12 -68.51
N HIS A 197 -4.65 28.22 -67.98
CA HIS A 197 -5.70 29.25 -68.16
C HIS A 197 -6.20 29.76 -66.79
N MET A 198 -5.89 30.96 -66.43
CA MET A 198 -6.39 32.28 -66.85
C MET A 198 -7.67 32.74 -66.10
N PHE A 199 -7.53 34.01 -65.66
CA PHE A 199 -8.63 34.94 -65.18
C PHE A 199 -9.08 34.79 -63.74
N ALA A 200 -9.25 35.81 -62.94
CA ALA A 200 -9.20 37.28 -62.97
C ALA A 200 -9.37 37.71 -61.50
N GLU A 201 -8.61 38.59 -60.98
CA GLU A 201 -8.89 40.00 -60.70
C GLU A 201 -10.24 40.31 -60.06
N THR A 202 -10.22 40.83 -58.86
CA THR A 202 -10.75 42.10 -58.35
C THR A 202 -10.58 42.13 -56.87
N ASP A 203 -9.70 42.88 -56.28
CA ASP A 203 -9.76 44.27 -55.88
C ASP A 203 -11.00 44.62 -55.04
N THR A 204 -10.79 44.95 -53.81
CA THR A 204 -11.22 46.20 -53.21
C THR A 204 -10.92 46.24 -51.70
N ARG A 205 -10.05 47.11 -51.32
CA ARG A 205 -9.90 47.79 -50.03
C ARG A 205 -10.92 48.94 -50.00
N PRO A 206 -11.10 49.77 -48.95
CA PRO A 206 -10.81 49.69 -47.48
C PRO A 206 -11.96 50.28 -46.63
N LEU A 207 -11.63 50.63 -45.40
CA LEU A 207 -12.04 51.74 -44.55
C LEU A 207 -12.55 51.39 -43.14
N ARG A 208 -11.69 51.80 -42.17
CA ARG A 208 -11.94 52.80 -41.08
C ARG A 208 -13.14 52.55 -40.17
N SER A 209 -12.95 52.57 -38.92
CA SER A 209 -12.64 53.60 -37.94
C SER A 209 -13.67 53.66 -36.82
N VAL A 210 -13.15 53.80 -35.59
CA VAL A 210 -13.71 54.59 -34.47
C VAL A 210 -14.88 53.99 -33.66
N GLY A 211 -14.56 53.94 -32.35
CA GLY A 211 -15.49 53.82 -31.24
C GLY A 211 -14.76 53.28 -30.03
#